data_62e08cabfc0109dd635fb63795f44015
#
_entry.id   62e08cabfc0109dd635fb63795f44015
#
_cell.length_a   1.000
_cell.length_b   1.000
_cell.length_c   1.000
_cell.angle_alpha   90.00
_cell.angle_beta   90.00
_cell.angle_gamma   90.00
#
_symmetry.space_group_name_H-M   'P 1'
#
loop_
_entity.id
_entity.type
_entity.pdbx_description
1 polymer ?
#
loop_
_entity_poly.entity_id
_entity_poly.type
_entity_poly.pdbx_seq_one_letter_code
_entity_poly.pdbx_strand_id
1 'polypeptide(L)'
;MRSKIQKKEELKSLRDKLPKSQITVFTSFARTGEKGLSVAQMTQLKRLLREAKSEYIVTKKTLVEMATKDISKDIAVDVYGMAGSLGLVVGPAKDGASAEEPYGIAKRLYEFSRKNPALKFFGALLRQASDGQAIFIDREQFMEMAKMPSKEVLIGRLLGMMKYPLTGLYVVLSEVAKQKNSAS
;
A
#
# COMPACT_ATOMS: atom_id res chain seq x y z
N MET A 1 11.53 -2.08 -30.04
CA MET A 1 10.26 -1.38 -29.71
C MET A 1 9.13 -2.41 -29.62
N ARG A 2 8.21 -2.30 -28.63
CA ARG A 2 7.03 -3.17 -28.55
C ARG A 2 6.08 -2.88 -29.71
N SER A 3 5.51 -3.93 -30.33
CA SER A 3 4.60 -3.82 -31.46
C SER A 3 3.25 -3.18 -31.04
N LYS A 4 2.47 -2.68 -32.00
CA LYS A 4 1.12 -2.15 -31.72
C LYS A 4 0.20 -3.21 -31.10
N ILE A 5 0.35 -4.46 -31.50
CA ILE A 5 -0.44 -5.60 -30.99
C ILE A 5 -0.12 -5.83 -29.49
N GLN A 6 1.16 -5.92 -29.14
CA GLN A 6 1.59 -6.07 -27.74
C GLN A 6 1.11 -4.96 -26.82
N LYS A 7 1.10 -3.69 -27.30
CA LYS A 7 0.57 -2.54 -26.54
C LYS A 7 -0.94 -2.65 -26.30
N LYS A 8 -1.69 -3.14 -27.30
CA LYS A 8 -3.13 -3.38 -27.15
C LYS A 8 -3.43 -4.50 -26.16
N GLU A 9 -2.66 -5.58 -26.18
CA GLU A 9 -2.77 -6.68 -25.22
C GLU A 9 -2.43 -6.23 -23.80
N GLU A 10 -1.35 -5.46 -23.62
CA GLU A 10 -1.00 -4.87 -22.33
C GLU A 10 -2.11 -3.96 -21.80
N LEU A 11 -2.66 -3.09 -22.65
CA LEU A 11 -3.75 -2.21 -22.26
C LEU A 11 -5.00 -3.01 -21.89
N LYS A 12 -5.34 -4.06 -22.62
CA LYS A 12 -6.45 -4.95 -22.30
C LYS A 12 -6.23 -5.63 -20.95
N SER A 13 -5.05 -6.19 -20.72
CA SER A 13 -4.71 -6.82 -19.45
C SER A 13 -4.76 -5.85 -18.26
N LEU A 14 -4.36 -4.58 -18.45
CA LEU A 14 -4.48 -3.54 -17.42
C LEU A 14 -5.94 -3.19 -17.16
N ARG A 15 -6.75 -3.03 -18.20
CA ARG A 15 -8.20 -2.77 -18.08
C ARG A 15 -8.94 -3.88 -17.36
N ASP A 16 -8.49 -5.13 -17.49
CA ASP A 16 -9.11 -6.27 -16.81
C ASP A 16 -8.64 -6.41 -15.37
N LYS A 17 -7.37 -6.10 -15.07
CA LYS A 17 -6.75 -6.28 -13.74
C LYS A 17 -7.00 -5.12 -12.80
N LEU A 18 -6.88 -3.87 -13.27
CA LEU A 18 -7.03 -2.69 -12.42
C LEU A 18 -8.41 -2.58 -11.75
N PRO A 19 -9.55 -2.83 -12.45
CA PRO A 19 -10.86 -2.76 -11.81
C PRO A 19 -11.09 -3.85 -10.77
N LYS A 20 -10.43 -4.99 -10.89
CA LYS A 20 -10.59 -6.13 -9.97
C LYS A 20 -9.69 -6.00 -8.74
N SER A 21 -8.62 -5.21 -8.81
CA SER A 21 -7.67 -5.08 -7.71
C SER A 21 -8.23 -4.22 -6.58
N GLN A 22 -7.95 -4.62 -5.33
CA GLN A 22 -8.30 -3.85 -4.14
C GLN A 22 -7.38 -2.63 -3.96
N ILE A 23 -6.11 -2.78 -4.33
CA ILE A 23 -5.11 -1.71 -4.24
C ILE A 23 -4.22 -1.74 -5.49
N THR A 24 -3.94 -0.56 -6.03
CA THR A 24 -2.94 -0.38 -7.09
C THR A 24 -1.97 0.71 -6.66
N VAL A 25 -0.70 0.36 -6.46
CA VAL A 25 0.32 1.32 -6.02
C VAL A 25 1.19 1.75 -7.20
N PHE A 26 1.36 3.06 -7.35
CA PHE A 26 2.22 3.67 -8.34
C PHE A 26 3.62 3.86 -7.77
N THR A 27 4.62 3.26 -8.41
CA THR A 27 6.01 3.30 -7.95
C THR A 27 6.94 3.74 -9.07
N SER A 28 8.06 4.37 -8.70
CA SER A 28 9.18 4.60 -9.60
C SER A 28 10.35 3.71 -9.18
N PHE A 29 10.94 3.01 -10.13
CA PHE A 29 12.09 2.15 -9.88
C PHE A 29 13.39 2.67 -10.53
N ALA A 30 13.31 3.67 -11.39
CA ALA A 30 14.45 4.34 -11.99
C ALA A 30 14.12 5.79 -12.30
N ARG A 31 14.97 6.71 -11.90
CA ARG A 31 14.87 8.14 -12.17
C ARG A 31 16.11 8.60 -12.93
N THR A 32 15.94 9.61 -13.76
CA THR A 32 17.06 10.23 -14.50
C THR A 32 18.09 10.77 -13.50
N GLY A 33 19.33 10.32 -13.58
CA GLY A 33 20.42 10.73 -12.69
C GLY A 33 20.58 9.92 -11.39
N GLU A 34 19.70 8.98 -11.08
CA GLU A 34 19.81 8.10 -9.91
C GLU A 34 20.02 6.64 -10.34
N LYS A 35 20.75 5.87 -9.53
CA LYS A 35 20.85 4.42 -9.73
C LYS A 35 19.46 3.79 -9.49
N GLY A 36 18.89 3.22 -10.53
CA GLY A 36 17.63 2.46 -10.42
C GLY A 36 17.81 1.15 -9.65
N LEU A 37 16.70 0.44 -9.43
CA LEU A 37 16.72 -0.89 -8.84
C LEU A 37 17.54 -1.86 -9.71
N SER A 38 18.42 -2.63 -9.08
CA SER A 38 19.15 -3.71 -9.77
C SER A 38 18.19 -4.84 -10.15
N VAL A 39 18.60 -5.68 -11.11
CA VAL A 39 17.81 -6.85 -11.54
C VAL A 39 17.53 -7.79 -10.37
N ALA A 40 18.51 -7.99 -9.48
CA ALA A 40 18.35 -8.82 -8.29
C ALA A 40 17.29 -8.26 -7.34
N GLN A 41 17.33 -6.94 -7.06
CA GLN A 41 16.36 -6.26 -6.21
C GLN A 41 14.95 -6.30 -6.83
N MET A 42 14.84 -6.13 -8.15
CA MET A 42 13.56 -6.25 -8.86
C MET A 42 12.99 -7.67 -8.78
N THR A 43 13.84 -8.67 -8.87
CA THR A 43 13.43 -10.08 -8.73
C THR A 43 12.96 -10.38 -7.30
N GLN A 44 13.67 -9.87 -6.29
CA GLN A 44 13.25 -9.97 -4.89
C GLN A 44 11.90 -9.29 -4.65
N LEU A 45 11.71 -8.07 -5.16
CA LEU A 45 10.43 -7.36 -5.06
C LEU A 45 9.28 -8.18 -5.67
N LYS A 46 9.48 -8.70 -6.88
CA LYS A 46 8.47 -9.55 -7.54
C LYS A 46 8.15 -10.81 -6.75
N ARG A 47 9.17 -11.43 -6.12
CA ARG A 47 8.97 -12.61 -5.28
C ARG A 47 8.14 -12.29 -4.04
N LEU A 48 8.50 -11.24 -3.31
CA LEU A 48 7.75 -10.76 -2.13
C LEU A 48 6.29 -10.44 -2.46
N LEU A 49 6.05 -9.81 -3.61
CA LEU A 49 4.69 -9.48 -4.04
C LEU A 49 3.89 -10.70 -4.47
N ARG A 50 4.52 -11.71 -5.08
CA ARG A 50 3.84 -12.99 -5.39
C ARG A 50 3.38 -13.73 -4.14
N GLU A 51 4.15 -13.70 -3.06
CA GLU A 51 3.75 -14.26 -1.77
C GLU A 51 2.47 -13.58 -1.24
N ALA A 52 2.31 -12.26 -1.52
CA ALA A 52 1.11 -11.49 -1.21
C ALA A 52 0.02 -11.57 -2.31
N LYS A 53 0.12 -12.51 -3.25
CA LYS A 53 -0.78 -12.65 -4.41
C LYS A 53 -0.92 -11.36 -5.25
N SER A 54 0.10 -10.51 -5.21
CA SER A 54 0.18 -9.24 -5.93
C SER A 54 1.15 -9.35 -7.10
N GLU A 55 0.91 -8.56 -8.14
CA GLU A 55 1.73 -8.57 -9.35
C GLU A 55 2.43 -7.22 -9.53
N TYR A 56 3.72 -7.26 -9.90
CA TYR A 56 4.47 -6.07 -10.28
C TYR A 56 4.56 -5.95 -11.80
N ILE A 57 3.92 -4.94 -12.36
CA ILE A 57 3.82 -4.72 -13.79
C ILE A 57 4.57 -3.43 -14.16
N VAL A 58 5.49 -3.52 -15.12
CA VAL A 58 6.20 -2.34 -15.65
C VAL A 58 5.61 -2.00 -17.01
N THR A 59 5.02 -0.81 -17.10
CA THR A 59 4.33 -0.34 -18.32
C THR A 59 4.66 1.11 -18.62
N LYS A 60 4.29 1.55 -19.84
CA LYS A 60 4.42 2.94 -20.26
C LYS A 60 3.37 3.81 -19.57
N LYS A 61 3.75 5.03 -19.18
CA LYS A 61 2.87 6.03 -18.57
C LYS A 61 1.58 6.26 -19.37
N THR A 62 1.69 6.39 -20.69
CA THR A 62 0.56 6.59 -21.58
C THR A 62 -0.48 5.46 -21.54
N LEU A 63 -0.03 4.20 -21.38
CA LEU A 63 -0.96 3.06 -21.27
C LEU A 63 -1.66 3.05 -19.91
N VAL A 64 -0.96 3.43 -18.86
CA VAL A 64 -1.54 3.54 -17.51
C VAL A 64 -2.58 4.67 -17.48
N GLU A 65 -2.27 5.83 -18.06
CA GLU A 65 -3.21 6.94 -18.14
C GLU A 65 -4.51 6.55 -18.87
N MET A 66 -4.38 5.87 -20.01
CA MET A 66 -5.56 5.38 -20.74
C MET A 66 -6.37 4.40 -19.89
N ALA A 67 -5.70 3.49 -19.19
CA ALA A 67 -6.38 2.51 -18.35
C ALA A 67 -7.03 3.12 -17.10
N THR A 68 -6.42 4.14 -16.50
CA THR A 68 -6.98 4.84 -15.32
C THR A 68 -8.15 5.75 -15.70
N LYS A 69 -8.11 6.43 -16.82
CA LYS A 69 -9.25 7.24 -17.32
C LYS A 69 -10.52 6.44 -17.56
N ASP A 70 -10.36 5.17 -17.98
CA ASP A 70 -11.50 4.28 -18.21
C ASP A 70 -12.15 3.80 -16.89
N ILE A 71 -11.38 3.78 -15.81
CA ILE A 71 -11.85 3.23 -14.50
C ILE A 71 -12.53 4.31 -13.68
N SER A 72 -12.01 5.52 -13.70
CA SER A 72 -12.51 6.62 -12.88
C SER A 72 -12.40 7.92 -13.66
N LYS A 73 -13.51 8.38 -14.22
CA LYS A 73 -13.58 9.68 -14.91
C LYS A 73 -13.31 10.85 -13.95
N ASP A 74 -13.56 10.64 -12.66
CA ASP A 74 -13.46 11.69 -11.63
C ASP A 74 -12.09 11.74 -10.95
N ILE A 75 -11.22 10.74 -11.16
CA ILE A 75 -9.90 10.69 -10.53
C ILE A 75 -8.85 11.02 -11.59
N ALA A 76 -8.45 12.27 -11.65
CA ALA A 76 -7.32 12.72 -12.45
C ALA A 76 -6.01 12.29 -11.75
N VAL A 77 -5.54 11.08 -12.03
CA VAL A 77 -4.18 10.69 -11.62
C VAL A 77 -3.19 11.36 -12.58
N ASP A 78 -2.43 12.33 -12.09
CA ASP A 78 -1.38 12.95 -12.87
C ASP A 78 -0.18 12.00 -13.05
N VAL A 79 -0.29 11.13 -14.05
CA VAL A 79 0.75 10.14 -14.37
C VAL A 79 2.00 10.82 -14.96
N TYR A 80 1.86 12.00 -15.56
CA TYR A 80 2.98 12.72 -16.19
C TYR A 80 3.84 13.46 -15.16
N GLY A 81 3.25 13.96 -14.08
CA GLY A 81 3.98 14.54 -12.96
C GLY A 81 4.87 13.53 -12.22
N MET A 82 4.64 12.23 -12.43
CA MET A 82 5.48 11.18 -11.87
C MET A 82 6.82 11.10 -12.57
N ALA A 83 7.90 11.54 -11.94
CA ALA A 83 9.25 11.51 -12.53
C ALA A 83 9.81 10.07 -12.58
N GLY A 84 10.44 9.70 -13.71
CA GLY A 84 11.12 8.40 -13.86
C GLY A 84 10.29 7.31 -14.51
N SER A 85 10.73 6.07 -14.36
CA SER A 85 10.08 4.87 -14.89
C SER A 85 8.95 4.41 -13.99
N LEU A 86 7.77 4.16 -14.55
CA LEU A 86 6.58 3.79 -13.81
C LEU A 86 6.45 2.27 -13.67
N GLY A 87 6.30 1.82 -12.45
CA GLY A 87 5.92 0.45 -12.09
C GLY A 87 4.60 0.45 -11.32
N LEU A 88 3.74 -0.48 -11.63
CA LEU A 88 2.46 -0.69 -10.96
C LEU A 88 2.52 -1.94 -10.11
N VAL A 89 2.13 -1.83 -8.86
CA VAL A 89 1.82 -2.97 -8.01
C VAL A 89 0.31 -3.16 -8.02
N VAL A 90 -0.14 -4.25 -8.58
CA VAL A 90 -1.55 -4.61 -8.63
C VAL A 90 -1.83 -5.62 -7.53
N GLY A 91 -2.63 -5.26 -6.56
CA GLY A 91 -3.05 -6.15 -5.47
C GLY A 91 -4.00 -7.24 -5.95
N PRO A 92 -4.31 -8.21 -5.07
CA PRO A 92 -5.22 -9.31 -5.39
C PRO A 92 -6.63 -8.79 -5.67
N ALA A 93 -7.38 -9.58 -6.44
CA ALA A 93 -8.79 -9.32 -6.67
C ALA A 93 -9.61 -9.52 -5.38
N LYS A 94 -10.73 -8.82 -5.27
CA LYS A 94 -11.63 -8.85 -4.12
C LYS A 94 -12.20 -10.25 -3.80
N ASP A 95 -12.26 -11.12 -4.81
CA ASP A 95 -12.95 -12.42 -4.75
C ASP A 95 -12.10 -13.56 -4.15
N GLY A 96 -10.86 -13.29 -3.73
CA GLY A 96 -9.96 -14.29 -3.14
C GLY A 96 -10.09 -14.37 -1.62
N ALA A 97 -10.67 -15.46 -1.09
CA ALA A 97 -10.81 -15.73 0.34
C ALA A 97 -9.50 -15.71 1.17
N SER A 98 -8.35 -15.53 0.53
CA SER A 98 -7.02 -15.45 1.15
C SER A 98 -6.23 -14.23 0.64
N ALA A 99 -6.90 -13.17 0.18
CA ALA A 99 -6.21 -11.96 -0.23
C ALA A 99 -5.69 -11.23 1.01
N GLU A 100 -4.38 -10.95 1.07
CA GLU A 100 -3.85 -10.06 2.08
C GLU A 100 -4.59 -8.71 2.01
N GLU A 101 -4.89 -8.15 3.16
CA GLU A 101 -5.49 -6.82 3.24
C GLU A 101 -4.59 -5.80 2.53
N PRO A 102 -5.15 -4.75 1.90
CA PRO A 102 -4.39 -3.71 1.19
C PRO A 102 -3.25 -3.12 2.04
N TYR A 103 -3.45 -3.06 3.35
CA TYR A 103 -2.45 -2.59 4.31
C TYR A 103 -1.23 -3.51 4.41
N GLY A 104 -1.41 -4.82 4.30
CA GLY A 104 -0.31 -5.80 4.31
C GLY A 104 0.62 -5.60 3.13
N ILE A 105 0.06 -5.35 1.94
CA ILE A 105 0.82 -5.07 0.72
C ILE A 105 1.57 -3.75 0.85
N ALA A 106 0.92 -2.69 1.33
CA ALA A 106 1.53 -1.39 1.55
C ALA A 106 2.71 -1.48 2.53
N LYS A 107 2.57 -2.23 3.63
CA LYS A 107 3.61 -2.46 4.62
C LYS A 107 4.82 -3.18 4.03
N ARG A 108 4.62 -4.27 3.28
CA ARG A 108 5.71 -5.01 2.60
C ARG A 108 6.46 -4.12 1.60
N LEU A 109 5.74 -3.31 0.84
CA LEU A 109 6.34 -2.34 -0.09
C LEU A 109 7.16 -1.29 0.65
N TYR A 110 6.66 -0.77 1.76
CA TYR A 110 7.35 0.21 2.58
C TYR A 110 8.64 -0.38 3.19
N GLU A 111 8.59 -1.59 3.75
CA GLU A 111 9.76 -2.28 4.29
C GLU A 111 10.81 -2.53 3.21
N PHE A 112 10.40 -2.90 2.00
CA PHE A 112 11.31 -3.05 0.87
C PHE A 112 11.92 -1.72 0.44
N SER A 113 11.13 -0.64 0.37
CA SER A 113 11.59 0.71 0.03
C SER A 113 12.61 1.24 1.05
N ARG A 114 12.41 0.92 2.34
CA ARG A 114 13.35 1.29 3.39
C ARG A 114 14.74 0.66 3.20
N LYS A 115 14.77 -0.59 2.67
CA LYS A 115 16.03 -1.28 2.33
C LYS A 115 16.60 -0.81 0.99
N ASN A 116 15.75 -0.34 0.08
CA ASN A 116 16.09 0.05 -1.29
C ASN A 116 15.53 1.44 -1.61
N PRO A 117 16.25 2.53 -1.30
CA PRO A 117 15.76 3.90 -1.48
C PRO A 117 15.53 4.30 -2.94
N ALA A 118 15.99 3.48 -3.90
CA ALA A 118 15.71 3.65 -5.32
C ALA A 118 14.22 3.46 -5.67
N LEU A 119 13.45 2.72 -4.84
CA LEU A 119 12.02 2.56 -5.01
C LEU A 119 11.29 3.73 -4.36
N LYS A 120 10.67 4.58 -5.17
CA LYS A 120 9.88 5.73 -4.71
C LYS A 120 8.40 5.49 -4.99
N PHE A 121 7.54 5.95 -4.08
CA PHE A 121 6.09 5.89 -4.24
C PHE A 121 5.57 7.23 -4.75
N PHE A 122 4.53 7.19 -5.57
CA PHE A 122 3.80 8.37 -6.03
C PHE A 122 2.41 8.48 -5.41
N GLY A 123 1.81 7.37 -5.08
CA GLY A 123 0.49 7.25 -4.52
C GLY A 123 -0.09 5.87 -4.78
N ALA A 124 -1.33 5.69 -4.38
CA ALA A 124 -2.05 4.45 -4.60
C ALA A 124 -3.52 4.72 -4.93
N LEU A 125 -4.11 3.85 -5.73
CA LEU A 125 -5.55 3.75 -5.88
C LEU A 125 -6.04 2.66 -4.94
N LEU A 126 -6.88 3.03 -3.99
CA LEU A 126 -7.54 2.10 -3.09
C LEU A 126 -9.00 1.99 -3.50
N ARG A 127 -9.49 0.78 -3.68
CA ARG A 127 -10.90 0.54 -3.96
C ARG A 127 -11.62 0.24 -2.66
N GLN A 128 -12.62 1.05 -2.36
CA GLN A 128 -13.44 0.87 -1.18
C GLN A 128 -14.34 -0.37 -1.33
N ALA A 129 -14.44 -1.16 -0.26
CA ALA A 129 -15.17 -2.41 -0.29
C ALA A 129 -16.69 -2.21 -0.42
N SER A 130 -17.23 -1.09 0.08
CA SER A 130 -18.67 -0.78 0.10
C SER A 130 -19.19 -0.37 -1.27
N ASP A 131 -18.57 0.61 -1.93
CA ASP A 131 -19.17 1.28 -3.09
C ASP A 131 -18.45 0.98 -4.40
N GLY A 132 -17.37 0.23 -4.34
CA GLY A 132 -16.54 -0.07 -5.50
C GLY A 132 -15.82 1.15 -6.10
N GLN A 133 -16.01 2.33 -5.49
CA GLN A 133 -15.32 3.55 -5.90
C GLN A 133 -13.81 3.45 -5.60
N ALA A 134 -13.02 3.93 -6.53
CA ALA A 134 -11.58 4.03 -6.34
C ALA A 134 -11.26 5.40 -5.72
N ILE A 135 -10.46 5.42 -4.68
CA ILE A 135 -9.96 6.63 -4.04
C ILE A 135 -8.47 6.72 -4.32
N PHE A 136 -8.02 7.87 -4.81
CA PHE A 136 -6.60 8.14 -4.94
C PHE A 136 -6.04 8.61 -3.61
N ILE A 137 -5.00 7.93 -3.15
CA ILE A 137 -4.25 8.23 -1.94
C ILE A 137 -2.90 8.78 -2.38
N ASP A 138 -2.59 9.99 -1.94
CA ASP A 138 -1.32 10.63 -2.23
C ASP A 138 -0.15 9.91 -1.53
N ARG A 139 1.07 10.27 -1.92
CA ARG A 139 2.30 9.69 -1.40
C ARG A 139 2.38 9.75 0.13
N GLU A 140 2.05 10.89 0.72
CA GLU A 140 2.14 11.08 2.18
C GLU A 140 1.15 10.18 2.91
N GLN A 141 -0.09 10.18 2.49
CA GLN A 141 -1.14 9.31 3.03
C GLN A 141 -0.83 7.82 2.85
N PHE A 142 -0.25 7.44 1.68
CA PHE A 142 0.21 6.07 1.45
C PHE A 142 1.32 5.67 2.44
N MET A 143 2.27 6.56 2.70
CA MET A 143 3.34 6.31 3.67
C MET A 143 2.82 6.19 5.11
N GLU A 144 1.82 6.98 5.49
CA GLU A 144 1.15 6.85 6.78
C GLU A 144 0.41 5.52 6.89
N MET A 145 -0.36 5.17 5.85
CA MET A 145 -1.05 3.87 5.78
C MET A 145 -0.07 2.70 5.91
N ALA A 146 1.07 2.76 5.23
CA ALA A 146 2.08 1.71 5.27
C ALA A 146 2.80 1.59 6.63
N LYS A 147 2.83 2.66 7.43
CA LYS A 147 3.36 2.66 8.81
C LYS A 147 2.33 2.16 9.83
N MET A 148 1.06 2.09 9.49
CA MET A 148 0.03 1.62 10.41
C MET A 148 0.27 0.17 10.82
N PRO A 149 0.09 -0.16 12.09
CA PRO A 149 0.10 -1.55 12.55
C PRO A 149 -1.13 -2.30 12.02
N SER A 150 -1.10 -3.63 12.13
CA SER A 150 -2.23 -4.46 11.72
C SER A 150 -3.53 -4.09 12.45
N LYS A 151 -4.66 -4.41 11.84
CA LYS A 151 -6.00 -4.17 12.42
C LYS A 151 -6.12 -4.70 13.84
N GLU A 152 -5.59 -5.89 14.12
CA GLU A 152 -5.60 -6.52 15.45
C GLU A 152 -4.84 -5.67 16.48
N VAL A 153 -3.66 -5.14 16.11
CA VAL A 153 -2.86 -4.27 16.98
C VAL A 153 -3.57 -2.94 17.23
N LEU A 154 -4.25 -2.39 16.22
CA LEU A 154 -5.03 -1.16 16.38
C LEU A 154 -6.21 -1.36 17.34
N ILE A 155 -6.93 -2.47 17.19
CA ILE A 155 -8.01 -2.84 18.13
C ILE A 155 -7.46 -3.05 19.54
N GLY A 156 -6.32 -3.73 19.67
CA GLY A 156 -5.65 -3.93 20.96
C GLY A 156 -5.26 -2.60 21.62
N ARG A 157 -4.73 -1.63 20.85
CA ARG A 157 -4.42 -0.28 21.36
C ARG A 157 -5.67 0.47 21.79
N LEU A 158 -6.75 0.38 21.01
CA LEU A 158 -8.02 1.01 21.36
C LEU A 158 -8.56 0.46 22.69
N LEU A 159 -8.58 -0.87 22.85
CA LEU A 159 -8.98 -1.53 24.09
C LEU A 159 -8.08 -1.14 25.27
N GLY A 160 -6.76 -1.02 25.02
CA GLY A 160 -5.81 -0.53 26.02
C GLY A 160 -6.12 0.89 26.49
N MET A 161 -6.38 1.81 25.55
CA MET A 161 -6.76 3.19 25.88
C MET A 161 -8.08 3.28 26.64
N MET A 162 -9.06 2.43 26.31
CA MET A 162 -10.33 2.36 27.04
C MET A 162 -10.15 1.82 28.47
N LYS A 163 -9.22 0.92 28.69
CA LYS A 163 -8.89 0.36 30.02
C LYS A 163 -8.00 1.28 30.84
N TYR A 164 -7.27 2.21 30.22
CA TYR A 164 -6.28 3.05 30.89
C TYR A 164 -6.83 3.80 32.11
N PRO A 165 -8.02 4.47 32.07
CA PRO A 165 -8.56 5.15 33.26
C PRO A 165 -8.82 4.21 34.43
N LEU A 166 -9.31 2.98 34.14
CA LEU A 166 -9.57 1.97 35.18
C LEU A 166 -8.27 1.45 35.78
N THR A 167 -7.27 1.18 34.93
CA THR A 167 -5.95 0.74 35.38
C THR A 167 -5.26 1.82 36.22
N GLY A 168 -5.36 3.08 35.81
CA GLY A 168 -4.83 4.23 36.57
C GLY A 168 -5.44 4.34 37.97
N LEU A 169 -6.77 4.21 38.08
CA LEU A 169 -7.46 4.20 39.35
C LEU A 169 -7.00 3.02 40.24
N TYR A 170 -6.90 1.82 39.66
CA TYR A 170 -6.42 0.63 40.38
C TYR A 170 -5.00 0.84 40.93
N VAL A 171 -4.09 1.39 40.14
CA VAL A 171 -2.70 1.66 40.56
C VAL A 171 -2.68 2.65 41.72
N VAL A 172 -3.41 3.76 41.64
CA VAL A 172 -3.48 4.75 42.73
C VAL A 172 -4.02 4.14 44.00
N LEU A 173 -5.12 3.38 43.92
CA LEU A 173 -5.70 2.71 45.09
C LEU A 173 -4.75 1.67 45.68
N SER A 174 -4.03 0.93 44.87
CA SER A 174 -3.05 -0.06 45.34
C SER A 174 -1.85 0.58 46.05
N GLU A 175 -1.39 1.76 45.52
CA GLU A 175 -0.30 2.50 46.16
C GLU A 175 -0.74 3.12 47.49
N VAL A 176 -1.93 3.67 47.58
CA VAL A 176 -2.50 4.17 48.86
C VAL A 176 -2.65 3.05 49.87
N ALA A 177 -3.13 1.87 49.46
CA ALA A 177 -3.24 0.71 50.33
C ALA A 177 -1.87 0.25 50.88
N LYS A 178 -0.83 0.22 50.02
CA LYS A 178 0.54 -0.11 50.43
C LYS A 178 1.10 0.91 51.43
N GLN A 179 0.91 2.22 51.19
CA GLN A 179 1.36 3.25 52.09
C GLN A 179 0.68 3.14 53.46
N LYS A 180 -0.61 2.86 53.51
CA LYS A 180 -1.35 2.68 54.74
C LYS A 180 -0.84 1.45 55.54
N ASN A 181 -0.55 0.34 54.87
CA ASN A 181 -0.01 -0.85 55.50
C ASN A 181 1.46 -0.70 55.96
N SER A 182 2.24 0.19 55.38
CA SER A 182 3.61 0.47 55.81
C SER A 182 3.70 1.54 56.90
N ALA A 183 2.58 2.25 57.23
CA ALA A 183 2.48 3.27 58.26
C ALA A 183 1.85 2.72 59.57
N SER A 184 1.37 1.49 59.57
CA SER A 184 0.91 0.75 60.75
C SER A 184 1.95 -0.27 61.20
#